data_984d4e6ffc27d26f73dcf7065f7a2a03
#
_entry.id   984d4e6ffc27d26f73dcf7065f7a2a03
#
_cell.length_a   1.000
_cell.length_b   1.000
_cell.length_c   1.000
_cell.angle_alpha   90.00
_cell.angle_beta   90.00
_cell.angle_gamma   90.00
#
_symmetry.space_group_name_H-M   'P 1'
#
loop_
_entity.id
_entity.type
_entity.pdbx_description
1 polymer ?
#
loop_
_entity_poly.entity_id
_entity_poly.type
_entity_poly.pdbx_seq_one_letter_code
_entity_poly.pdbx_strand_id
1 'polypeptide(L)'
;RYHGHLQLKGVNSNILDVKVSGKDTHGDLAIFEQTSLSQGRGTPLHVHSSQDEIFHIIEGAYYFQVGDEKYHMNVGDSIFLPRKVPHAWTQKSETGRMTVIVQPAGKLEEFFVTMAAMDHEPTPKEIETIFEKNEMKIVGPPLKIEY
;
A
#
# COMPACT_ATOMS: atom_id res chain seq x y z
N ARG A 1 -3.36 -12.29 20.59
CA ARG A 1 -4.54 -12.45 19.74
C ARG A 1 -4.15 -13.22 18.50
N TYR A 2 -4.91 -14.23 18.14
CA TYR A 2 -4.60 -15.10 16.98
C TYR A 2 -5.49 -14.82 15.78
N HIS A 3 -6.59 -14.11 15.98
CA HIS A 3 -7.50 -13.73 14.91
C HIS A 3 -7.92 -12.29 15.15
N GLY A 4 -7.68 -11.45 14.18
CA GLY A 4 -8.01 -10.05 14.30
C GLY A 4 -8.50 -9.47 12.98
N HIS A 5 -9.38 -8.48 13.10
CA HIS A 5 -9.89 -7.78 11.95
C HIS A 5 -10.23 -6.35 12.37
N LEU A 6 -9.59 -5.39 11.72
CA LEU A 6 -9.90 -3.98 11.86
C LEU A 6 -10.05 -3.42 10.45
N GLN A 7 -11.20 -2.87 10.13
CA GLN A 7 -11.45 -2.27 8.84
C GLN A 7 -11.32 -0.75 8.91
N LEU A 8 -10.49 -0.20 8.03
CA LEU A 8 -10.27 1.23 7.88
C LEU A 8 -10.85 1.70 6.56
N LYS A 9 -11.67 2.73 6.59
CA LYS A 9 -12.28 3.31 5.39
C LYS A 9 -11.82 4.75 5.23
N GLY A 10 -11.26 5.07 4.05
CA GLY A 10 -10.87 6.42 3.70
C GLY A 10 -12.01 7.22 3.05
N VAL A 11 -11.73 8.46 2.70
CA VAL A 11 -12.69 9.39 2.05
C VAL A 11 -13.08 8.96 0.64
N ASN A 12 -12.27 8.20 -0.03
CA ASN A 12 -12.57 7.59 -1.31
C ASN A 12 -12.75 6.09 -1.09
N SER A 13 -13.44 5.39 -1.95
CA SER A 13 -13.88 4.01 -1.82
C SER A 13 -12.78 2.97 -1.55
N ASN A 14 -11.76 3.34 -0.79
CA ASN A 14 -10.70 2.47 -0.31
C ASN A 14 -11.07 1.86 1.01
N ILE A 15 -10.92 0.55 1.09
CA ILE A 15 -11.10 -0.21 2.31
C ILE A 15 -9.81 -0.93 2.60
N LEU A 16 -9.28 -0.75 3.79
CA LEU A 16 -8.11 -1.48 4.26
C LEU A 16 -8.49 -2.31 5.47
N ASP A 17 -8.31 -3.61 5.36
CA ASP A 17 -8.50 -4.52 6.48
C ASP A 17 -7.15 -4.85 7.09
N VAL A 18 -7.01 -4.65 8.40
CA VAL A 18 -5.84 -5.11 9.15
C VAL A 18 -6.12 -6.56 9.53
N LYS A 19 -5.48 -7.49 8.84
CA LYS A 19 -5.68 -8.93 9.05
C LYS A 19 -4.80 -9.45 10.19
N VAL A 20 -3.54 -9.04 10.20
CA VAL A 20 -2.58 -9.33 11.29
C VAL A 20 -1.86 -8.03 11.60
N SER A 21 -2.04 -7.56 12.82
CA SER A 21 -1.36 -6.35 13.28
C SER A 21 0.07 -6.64 13.71
N GLY A 22 0.96 -5.67 13.55
CA GLY A 22 2.30 -5.75 14.12
C GLY A 22 2.28 -5.94 15.65
N LYS A 23 1.21 -5.55 16.31
CA LYS A 23 1.02 -5.78 17.75
C LYS A 23 0.84 -7.26 18.08
N ASP A 24 0.29 -8.05 17.14
CA ASP A 24 0.09 -9.48 17.33
C ASP A 24 1.37 -10.29 17.15
N THR A 25 2.34 -9.74 16.44
CA THR A 25 3.58 -10.44 16.03
C THR A 25 4.84 -9.89 16.71
N HIS A 26 4.69 -9.05 17.73
CA HIS A 26 5.82 -8.34 18.36
C HIS A 26 6.65 -7.51 17.37
N GLY A 27 5.97 -6.97 16.34
CA GLY A 27 6.61 -6.14 15.33
C GLY A 27 7.28 -6.88 14.18
N ASP A 28 7.21 -8.20 14.13
CA ASP A 28 7.89 -8.99 13.10
C ASP A 28 7.28 -8.81 11.72
N LEU A 29 5.96 -8.77 11.63
CA LEU A 29 5.26 -8.52 10.37
C LEU A 29 3.83 -8.02 10.61
N ALA A 30 3.23 -7.49 9.55
CA ALA A 30 1.80 -7.18 9.53
C ALA A 30 1.23 -7.63 8.18
N ILE A 31 -0.06 -7.93 8.16
CA ILE A 31 -0.77 -8.33 6.94
C ILE A 31 -2.01 -7.46 6.81
N PHE A 32 -2.17 -6.87 5.62
CA PHE A 32 -3.31 -6.05 5.27
C PHE A 32 -3.99 -6.60 4.02
N GLU A 33 -5.26 -6.29 3.86
CA GLU A 33 -5.97 -6.49 2.61
C GLU A 33 -6.52 -5.16 2.16
N GLN A 34 -6.19 -4.76 0.96
CA GLN A 34 -6.63 -3.51 0.37
C GLN A 34 -7.66 -3.78 -0.71
N THR A 35 -8.81 -3.12 -0.60
CA THR A 35 -9.88 -3.19 -1.60
C THR A 35 -10.13 -1.78 -2.13
N SER A 36 -10.25 -1.66 -3.45
CA SER A 36 -10.52 -0.37 -4.08
C SER A 36 -11.54 -0.53 -5.21
N LEU A 37 -12.48 0.40 -5.26
CA LEU A 37 -13.50 0.50 -6.29
C LEU A 37 -13.17 1.64 -7.29
N SER A 38 -11.94 2.17 -7.23
CA SER A 38 -11.53 3.33 -8.01
C SER A 38 -10.40 2.98 -8.98
N GLN A 39 -10.73 2.85 -10.26
CA GLN A 39 -9.72 2.71 -11.32
C GLN A 39 -8.75 3.89 -11.28
N GLY A 40 -7.47 3.61 -11.51
CA GLY A 40 -6.42 4.62 -11.46
C GLY A 40 -5.87 4.91 -10.07
N ARG A 41 -6.41 4.27 -9.04
CA ARG A 41 -5.90 4.38 -7.68
C ARG A 41 -4.49 3.83 -7.60
N GLY A 42 -3.62 4.55 -6.89
CA GLY A 42 -2.25 4.10 -6.76
C GLY A 42 -1.44 4.95 -5.78
N THR A 43 -0.15 4.75 -5.81
CA THR A 43 0.80 5.46 -4.96
C THR A 43 1.74 6.30 -5.81
N PRO A 44 2.29 7.39 -5.25
CA PRO A 44 3.46 8.02 -5.88
C PRO A 44 4.64 7.05 -5.78
N LEU A 45 5.69 7.31 -6.57
CA LEU A 45 6.94 6.58 -6.43
C LEU A 45 7.54 6.93 -5.08
N HIS A 46 7.74 5.93 -4.23
CA HIS A 46 8.22 6.13 -2.87
C HIS A 46 9.13 5.00 -2.44
N VAL A 47 9.84 5.21 -1.34
CA VAL A 47 10.78 4.24 -0.80
C VAL A 47 10.52 4.05 0.69
N HIS A 48 10.58 2.80 1.14
CA HIS A 48 10.56 2.44 2.54
C HIS A 48 11.99 2.28 3.04
N SER A 49 12.34 2.93 4.13
CA SER A 49 13.70 2.88 4.64
C SER A 49 14.05 1.55 5.32
N SER A 50 13.06 0.89 5.90
CA SER A 50 13.31 -0.24 6.83
C SER A 50 12.38 -1.43 6.64
N GLN A 51 11.56 -1.45 5.59
CA GLN A 51 10.52 -2.46 5.44
C GLN A 51 10.52 -3.07 4.05
N ASP A 52 10.42 -4.39 3.98
CA ASP A 52 10.12 -5.10 2.75
C ASP A 52 8.62 -5.34 2.67
N GLU A 53 8.08 -5.35 1.45
CA GLU A 53 6.67 -5.64 1.23
C GLU A 53 6.50 -6.75 0.20
N ILE A 54 5.41 -7.51 0.35
CA ILE A 54 4.95 -8.47 -0.65
C ILE A 54 3.51 -8.12 -0.96
N PHE A 55 3.19 -7.97 -2.23
CA PHE A 55 1.81 -7.78 -2.69
C PHE A 55 1.38 -9.01 -3.45
N HIS A 56 0.16 -9.47 -3.16
CA HIS A 56 -0.46 -10.60 -3.87
C HIS A 56 -1.82 -10.15 -4.40
N ILE A 57 -2.05 -10.32 -5.70
CA ILE A 57 -3.27 -9.85 -6.36
C ILE A 57 -4.38 -10.89 -6.20
N ILE A 58 -5.48 -10.50 -5.56
CA ILE A 58 -6.66 -11.34 -5.34
C ILE A 58 -7.74 -11.05 -6.39
N GLU A 59 -7.91 -9.78 -6.74
CA GLU A 59 -8.92 -9.35 -7.71
C GLU A 59 -8.37 -8.16 -8.50
N GLY A 60 -8.69 -8.14 -9.80
CA GLY A 60 -8.34 -7.03 -10.67
C GLY A 60 -6.95 -7.13 -11.29
N ALA A 61 -6.51 -6.02 -11.86
CA ALA A 61 -5.22 -5.90 -12.53
C ALA A 61 -4.52 -4.62 -12.09
N TYR A 62 -3.20 -4.69 -12.02
CA TYR A 62 -2.37 -3.60 -11.51
C TYR A 62 -1.10 -3.44 -12.32
N TYR A 63 -0.59 -2.22 -12.35
CA TYR A 63 0.78 -1.94 -12.78
C TYR A 63 1.64 -1.71 -11.56
N PHE A 64 2.84 -2.29 -11.54
CA PHE A 64 3.85 -2.05 -10.51
C PHE A 64 5.14 -1.58 -11.15
N GLN A 65 5.83 -0.69 -10.44
CA GLN A 65 7.20 -0.31 -10.77
C GLN A 65 8.08 -0.59 -9.55
N VAL A 66 9.19 -1.26 -9.74
CA VAL A 66 10.20 -1.56 -8.71
C VAL A 66 11.55 -1.15 -9.29
N GLY A 67 12.16 -0.12 -8.70
CA GLY A 67 13.33 0.50 -9.32
C GLY A 67 12.96 1.02 -10.71
N ASP A 68 13.67 0.57 -11.73
CA ASP A 68 13.42 0.95 -13.13
C ASP A 68 12.55 -0.08 -13.88
N GLU A 69 12.18 -1.17 -13.23
CA GLU A 69 11.41 -2.24 -13.87
C GLU A 69 9.91 -2.07 -13.66
N LYS A 70 9.13 -2.33 -14.69
CA LYS A 70 7.69 -2.25 -14.68
C LYS A 70 7.05 -3.60 -14.94
N TYR A 71 5.97 -3.89 -14.22
CA TYR A 71 5.26 -5.16 -14.28
C TYR A 71 3.77 -4.94 -14.43
N HIS A 72 3.13 -5.80 -15.21
CA HIS A 72 1.68 -5.91 -15.29
C HIS A 72 1.26 -7.14 -14.49
N MET A 73 0.47 -6.91 -13.41
CA MET A 73 0.11 -7.94 -12.45
C MET A 73 -1.35 -8.32 -12.59
N ASN A 74 -1.62 -9.61 -12.60
CA ASN A 74 -2.97 -10.17 -12.67
C ASN A 74 -3.27 -11.02 -11.44
N VAL A 75 -4.52 -11.46 -11.31
CA VAL A 75 -4.95 -12.34 -10.22
C VAL A 75 -4.01 -13.54 -10.10
N GLY A 76 -3.54 -13.81 -8.89
CA GLY A 76 -2.61 -14.89 -8.57
C GLY A 76 -1.14 -14.49 -8.59
N ASP A 77 -0.82 -13.31 -9.14
CA ASP A 77 0.56 -12.83 -9.17
C ASP A 77 0.97 -12.24 -7.82
N SER A 78 2.25 -12.41 -7.49
CA SER A 78 2.87 -11.82 -6.31
C SER A 78 4.11 -11.06 -6.72
N ILE A 79 4.42 -9.99 -5.99
CA ILE A 79 5.62 -9.19 -6.22
C ILE A 79 6.30 -8.84 -4.90
N PHE A 80 7.64 -8.90 -4.88
CA PHE A 80 8.45 -8.51 -3.74
C PHE A 80 8.99 -7.11 -3.95
N LEU A 81 8.74 -6.24 -2.98
CA LEU A 81 9.20 -4.85 -2.99
C LEU A 81 10.23 -4.67 -1.86
N PRO A 82 11.54 -4.76 -2.17
CA PRO A 82 12.56 -4.68 -1.13
C PRO A 82 12.68 -3.27 -0.56
N ARG A 83 13.06 -3.19 0.73
CA ARG A 83 13.36 -1.90 1.35
C ARG A 83 14.46 -1.17 0.58
N LYS A 84 14.45 0.15 0.65
CA LYS A 84 15.44 1.02 0.00
C LYS A 84 15.40 1.04 -1.52
N VAL A 85 14.47 0.32 -2.13
CA VAL A 85 14.25 0.36 -3.58
C VAL A 85 12.92 1.07 -3.84
N PRO A 86 12.91 2.17 -4.58
CA PRO A 86 11.67 2.89 -4.87
C PRO A 86 10.65 2.04 -5.62
N HIS A 87 9.39 2.18 -5.26
CA HIS A 87 8.30 1.49 -5.94
C HIS A 87 7.03 2.33 -6.01
N ALA A 88 6.16 1.94 -6.93
CA ALA A 88 4.82 2.51 -7.10
C ALA A 88 3.91 1.45 -7.69
N TRP A 89 2.61 1.61 -7.46
CA TRP A 89 1.61 0.78 -8.13
C TRP A 89 0.40 1.63 -8.51
N THR A 90 -0.33 1.15 -9.52
CA THR A 90 -1.56 1.79 -9.99
C THR A 90 -2.56 0.72 -10.39
N GLN A 91 -3.80 0.86 -9.92
CA GLN A 91 -4.88 -0.05 -10.26
C GLN A 91 -5.36 0.19 -11.68
N LYS A 92 -5.26 -0.81 -12.53
CA LYS A 92 -5.70 -0.75 -13.91
C LYS A 92 -7.19 -1.02 -14.06
N SER A 93 -7.71 -1.99 -13.32
CA SER A 93 -9.11 -2.42 -13.38
C SER A 93 -10.03 -1.48 -12.58
N GLU A 94 -11.34 -1.60 -12.82
CA GLU A 94 -12.34 -0.79 -12.11
C GLU A 94 -12.40 -1.13 -10.62
N THR A 95 -12.24 -2.42 -10.30
CA THR A 95 -12.18 -2.90 -8.92
C THR A 95 -10.90 -3.68 -8.72
N GLY A 96 -10.42 -3.72 -7.48
CA GLY A 96 -9.21 -4.46 -7.16
C GLY A 96 -9.11 -4.83 -5.70
N ARG A 97 -8.36 -5.91 -5.45
CA ARG A 97 -8.07 -6.37 -4.09
C ARG A 97 -6.69 -7.00 -4.06
N MET A 98 -5.93 -6.61 -3.06
CA MET A 98 -4.57 -7.12 -2.85
C MET A 98 -4.34 -7.45 -1.40
N THR A 99 -3.60 -8.54 -1.15
CA THR A 99 -2.99 -8.78 0.17
C THR A 99 -1.64 -8.08 0.18
N VAL A 100 -1.35 -7.38 1.28
CA VAL A 100 -0.09 -6.69 1.50
C VAL A 100 0.55 -7.24 2.76
N ILE A 101 1.75 -7.78 2.64
CA ILE A 101 2.55 -8.27 3.77
C ILE A 101 3.74 -7.36 3.92
N VAL A 102 3.99 -6.87 5.13
CA VAL A 102 5.14 -6.01 5.43
C VAL A 102 5.98 -6.61 6.55
N GLN A 103 7.30 -6.61 6.40
CA GLN A 103 8.25 -7.12 7.39
C GLN A 103 9.49 -6.21 7.47
N PRO A 104 9.90 -5.81 8.68
CA PRO A 104 9.10 -5.83 9.91
C PRO A 104 7.85 -4.96 9.77
N ALA A 105 6.94 -5.03 10.73
CA ALA A 105 5.68 -4.29 10.67
C ALA A 105 5.89 -2.78 10.58
N GLY A 106 6.89 -2.24 11.27
CA GLY A 106 7.21 -0.83 11.27
C GLY A 106 6.01 0.05 11.59
N LYS A 107 5.86 1.13 10.84
CA LYS A 107 4.80 2.13 11.04
C LYS A 107 3.72 2.13 9.95
N LEU A 108 3.64 1.08 9.15
CA LEU A 108 2.70 1.08 8.03
C LEU A 108 1.24 1.06 8.49
N GLU A 109 0.92 0.35 9.57
CA GLU A 109 -0.44 0.37 10.13
C GLU A 109 -0.81 1.78 10.59
N GLU A 110 0.10 2.47 11.26
CA GLU A 110 -0.09 3.85 11.70
C GLU A 110 -0.31 4.80 10.53
N PHE A 111 0.43 4.59 9.45
CA PHE A 111 0.24 5.33 8.21
C PHE A 111 -1.18 5.16 7.66
N PHE A 112 -1.67 3.93 7.57
CA PHE A 112 -3.02 3.66 7.10
C PHE A 112 -4.09 4.24 8.02
N VAL A 113 -3.90 4.15 9.33
CA VAL A 113 -4.84 4.74 10.31
C VAL A 113 -4.89 6.26 10.13
N THR A 114 -3.75 6.91 9.95
CA THR A 114 -3.68 8.35 9.73
C THR A 114 -4.40 8.75 8.45
N MET A 115 -4.16 8.02 7.36
CA MET A 115 -4.81 8.31 6.07
C MET A 115 -6.33 8.10 6.14
N ALA A 116 -6.79 7.05 6.82
CA ALA A 116 -8.21 6.76 6.97
C ALA A 116 -8.94 7.78 7.86
N ALA A 117 -8.25 8.40 8.78
CA ALA A 117 -8.83 9.39 9.69
C ALA A 117 -9.00 10.77 9.05
N MET A 118 -8.43 11.02 7.88
CA MET A 118 -8.58 12.30 7.18
C MET A 118 -10.02 12.47 6.68
N ASP A 119 -10.55 13.67 6.86
CA ASP A 119 -11.90 14.04 6.45
C ASP A 119 -11.97 14.76 5.09
N HIS A 120 -10.85 14.82 4.41
CA HIS A 120 -10.69 15.48 3.10
C HIS A 120 -9.62 14.74 2.28
N GLU A 121 -9.61 14.97 0.97
CA GLU A 121 -8.53 14.49 0.12
C GLU A 121 -7.23 15.18 0.52
N PRO A 122 -6.17 14.43 0.84
CA PRO A 122 -4.92 15.03 1.28
C PRO A 122 -4.25 15.83 0.16
N THR A 123 -3.68 16.98 0.54
CA THR A 123 -2.85 17.77 -0.37
C THR A 123 -1.52 17.06 -0.60
N PRO A 124 -0.79 17.37 -1.69
CA PRO A 124 0.56 16.79 -1.89
C PRO A 124 1.49 17.01 -0.71
N LYS A 125 1.40 18.17 -0.06
CA LYS A 125 2.21 18.48 1.12
C LYS A 125 1.86 17.60 2.32
N GLU A 126 0.57 17.38 2.54
CA GLU A 126 0.11 16.50 3.62
C GLU A 126 0.55 15.06 3.38
N ILE A 127 0.44 14.57 2.14
CA ILE A 127 0.89 13.23 1.76
C ILE A 127 2.39 13.07 2.06
N GLU A 128 3.21 14.02 1.61
CA GLU A 128 4.65 14.00 1.85
C GLU A 128 4.97 13.93 3.34
N THR A 129 4.32 14.77 4.15
CA THR A 129 4.52 14.81 5.59
C THR A 129 4.13 13.49 6.26
N ILE A 130 2.99 12.92 5.87
CA ILE A 130 2.51 11.64 6.44
C ILE A 130 3.46 10.50 6.07
N PHE A 131 3.95 10.46 4.82
CA PHE A 131 4.93 9.46 4.40
C PHE A 131 6.19 9.55 5.25
N GLU A 132 6.75 10.75 5.40
CA GLU A 132 8.00 10.95 6.15
C GLU A 132 7.87 10.55 7.62
N LYS A 133 6.73 10.83 8.25
CA LYS A 133 6.47 10.44 9.63
C LYS A 133 6.41 8.92 9.83
N ASN A 134 6.17 8.17 8.76
CA ASN A 134 5.99 6.73 8.80
C ASN A 134 7.11 5.98 8.05
N GLU A 135 8.31 6.55 8.04
CA GLU A 135 9.53 5.92 7.50
C GLU A 135 9.49 5.70 5.99
N MET A 136 8.74 6.54 5.28
CA MET A 136 8.67 6.51 3.82
C MET A 136 9.05 7.87 3.25
N LYS A 137 9.54 7.86 2.01
CA LYS A 137 9.87 9.09 1.30
C LYS A 137 9.33 9.04 -0.12
N ILE A 138 8.63 10.09 -0.54
CA ILE A 138 8.18 10.23 -1.93
C ILE A 138 9.36 10.70 -2.76
N VAL A 139 9.65 10.00 -3.84
CA VAL A 139 10.80 10.26 -4.71
C VAL A 139 10.42 10.45 -6.19
N GLY A 140 9.16 10.39 -6.52
CA GLY A 140 8.69 10.61 -7.88
C GLY A 140 7.18 10.65 -8.00
N PRO A 141 6.67 10.86 -9.24
CA PRO A 141 5.24 10.93 -9.48
C PRO A 141 4.58 9.56 -9.43
N PRO A 142 3.22 9.52 -9.37
CA PRO A 142 2.49 8.27 -9.53
C PRO A 142 2.76 7.61 -10.89
N LEU A 143 2.69 6.29 -10.91
CA LEU A 143 2.81 5.51 -12.13
C LEU A 143 1.54 5.69 -12.99
N LYS A 144 1.72 6.04 -14.26
CA LYS A 144 0.60 6.23 -15.18
C LYS A 144 0.14 4.92 -15.77
N ILE A 145 -1.19 4.81 -15.96
CA ILE A 145 -1.76 3.68 -16.68
C ILE A 145 -1.54 3.93 -18.18
N GLU A 146 -1.01 2.92 -18.86
CA GLU A 146 -0.91 2.90 -20.31
C GLU A 146 -2.07 2.07 -20.87
N TYR A 147 -2.83 2.67 -21.75
CA TYR A 147 -3.99 2.03 -22.38
C TYR A 147 -3.64 1.49 -23.76
#